data_5047adb0b6e3b0f749f4af6a0d72862f
#
_entry.id   5047adb0b6e3b0f749f4af6a0d72862f
#
_cell.length_a   1.000
_cell.length_b   1.000
_cell.length_c   1.000
_cell.angle_alpha   90.00
_cell.angle_beta   90.00
_cell.angle_gamma   90.00
#
_symmetry.space_group_name_H-M   'P 1'
#
loop_
_entity.id
_entity.type
_entity.pdbx_description
1 polymer ?
#
loop_
_entity_poly.entity_id
_entity_poly.type
_entity_poly.pdbx_seq_one_letter_code
_entity_poly.pdbx_strand_id
1 'polypeptide(L)'
;HFSKIPFLLPASSMKLRKTLDQCFLDVKVKPNIFLESQTTELFVSLYPYNYGAFFCTQMRLPTLLAANPNANAFPVALKKSLINHRLVLAYHKERFLPDYAHDFIEITKDVFGEIAKVRPN
;
A
#
# COMPACT_ATOMS: atom_id res chain seq x y z
N HIS A 1 0.75 2.64 23.33
CA HIS A 1 -0.58 2.08 23.60
C HIS A 1 -1.43 1.95 22.33
N PHE A 2 -0.95 1.12 21.39
CA PHE A 2 -1.61 0.89 20.11
C PHE A 2 -3.04 0.37 20.22
N SER A 3 -3.39 -0.31 21.31
CA SER A 3 -4.76 -0.82 21.54
C SER A 3 -5.81 0.26 21.72
N LYS A 4 -5.40 1.50 22.00
CA LYS A 4 -6.33 2.63 22.16
C LYS A 4 -6.49 3.47 20.90
N ILE A 5 -5.62 3.29 19.91
CA ILE A 5 -5.70 4.02 18.65
C ILE A 5 -6.76 3.35 17.78
N PRO A 6 -7.77 4.08 17.29
CA PRO A 6 -8.68 3.52 16.30
C PRO A 6 -7.94 3.32 14.98
N PHE A 7 -8.08 2.15 14.39
CA PHE A 7 -7.48 1.81 13.10
C PHE A 7 -8.52 1.70 11.99
N LEU A 8 -8.16 2.23 10.84
CA LEU A 8 -8.85 2.01 9.58
C LEU A 8 -8.05 0.93 8.84
N LEU A 9 -8.59 -0.26 8.71
CA LEU A 9 -7.86 -1.40 8.16
C LEU A 9 -8.45 -1.87 6.84
N PRO A 10 -7.60 -2.43 5.95
CA PRO A 10 -8.10 -3.12 4.77
C PRO A 10 -9.07 -4.24 5.14
N ALA A 11 -10.03 -4.53 4.27
CA ALA A 11 -10.95 -5.64 4.46
C ALA A 11 -10.20 -6.98 4.65
N SER A 12 -10.77 -7.89 5.42
CA SER A 12 -10.13 -9.15 5.80
C SER A 12 -9.71 -10.04 4.63
N SER A 13 -10.36 -9.89 3.47
CA SER A 13 -10.02 -10.61 2.24
C SER A 13 -8.74 -10.10 1.56
N MET A 14 -8.29 -8.90 1.89
CA MET A 14 -7.14 -8.28 1.24
C MET A 14 -5.81 -8.82 1.76
N LYS A 15 -4.84 -8.96 0.84
CA LYS A 15 -3.49 -9.44 1.17
C LYS A 15 -2.79 -8.55 2.21
N LEU A 16 -2.91 -7.23 2.08
CA LEU A 16 -2.34 -6.29 3.04
C LEU A 16 -2.89 -6.51 4.44
N ARG A 17 -4.21 -6.78 4.57
CA ARG A 17 -4.81 -7.06 5.87
C ARG A 17 -4.21 -8.29 6.52
N LYS A 18 -4.01 -9.36 5.78
CA LYS A 18 -3.38 -10.59 6.32
C LYS A 18 -1.98 -10.31 6.85
N THR A 19 -1.21 -9.50 6.13
CA THR A 19 0.11 -9.06 6.55
C THR A 19 0.05 -8.24 7.85
N LEU A 20 -0.88 -7.29 7.93
CA LEU A 20 -1.06 -6.45 9.11
C LEU A 20 -1.53 -7.26 10.32
N ASP A 21 -2.46 -8.18 10.13
CA ASP A 21 -2.92 -9.07 11.20
C ASP A 21 -1.76 -9.89 11.78
N GLN A 22 -0.87 -10.40 10.92
CA GLN A 22 0.32 -11.11 11.38
C GLN A 22 1.26 -10.18 12.17
N CYS A 23 1.44 -8.94 11.73
CA CYS A 23 2.24 -7.97 12.45
C CYS A 23 1.66 -7.65 13.84
N PHE A 24 0.35 -7.49 13.94
CA PHE A 24 -0.30 -7.28 15.23
C PHE A 24 -0.15 -8.48 16.17
N LEU A 25 -0.23 -9.70 15.64
CA LEU A 25 0.02 -10.91 16.40
C LEU A 25 1.47 -10.99 16.90
N ASP A 26 2.43 -10.69 16.03
CA ASP A 26 3.85 -10.74 16.36
C ASP A 26 4.21 -9.79 17.52
N VAL A 27 3.59 -8.64 17.57
CA VAL A 27 3.78 -7.65 18.65
C VAL A 27 2.79 -7.83 19.81
N LYS A 28 1.94 -8.84 19.76
CA LYS A 28 0.93 -9.17 20.79
C LYS A 28 -0.01 -8.01 21.09
N VAL A 29 -0.40 -7.27 20.06
CA VAL A 29 -1.35 -6.17 20.15
C VAL A 29 -2.64 -6.55 19.44
N LYS A 30 -3.77 -6.37 20.10
CA LYS A 30 -5.09 -6.45 19.47
C LYS A 30 -5.48 -5.08 18.95
N PRO A 31 -5.61 -4.88 17.64
CA PRO A 31 -5.97 -3.58 17.11
C PRO A 31 -7.41 -3.20 17.47
N ASN A 32 -7.63 -1.92 17.74
CA ASN A 32 -8.97 -1.37 17.85
C ASN A 32 -9.45 -0.96 16.46
N ILE A 33 -10.22 -1.83 15.82
CA ILE A 33 -10.67 -1.63 14.43
C ILE A 33 -11.92 -0.74 14.44
N PHE A 34 -11.78 0.47 13.90
CA PHE A 34 -12.87 1.41 13.76
C PHE A 34 -13.63 1.22 12.44
N LEU A 35 -12.91 0.98 11.35
CA LEU A 35 -13.47 0.84 10.01
C LEU A 35 -12.64 -0.12 9.17
N GLU A 36 -13.32 -0.91 8.37
CA GLU A 36 -12.72 -1.77 7.36
C GLU A 36 -13.20 -1.38 5.97
N SER A 37 -12.30 -1.39 4.98
CA SER A 37 -12.65 -1.08 3.60
C SER A 37 -11.79 -1.83 2.60
N GLN A 38 -12.33 -2.10 1.44
CA GLN A 38 -11.59 -2.65 0.31
C GLN A 38 -10.79 -1.59 -0.43
N THR A 39 -10.99 -0.31 -0.14
CA THR A 39 -10.30 0.79 -0.82
C THR A 39 -9.55 1.68 0.18
N THR A 40 -8.29 1.95 -0.11
CA THR A 40 -7.45 2.87 0.66
C THR A 40 -7.88 4.34 0.47
N GLU A 41 -8.56 4.63 -0.62
CA GLU A 41 -9.04 5.98 -0.95
C GLU A 41 -9.99 6.52 0.12
N LEU A 42 -10.82 5.64 0.67
CA LEU A 42 -11.71 6.02 1.78
C LEU A 42 -10.90 6.50 2.99
N PHE A 43 -9.81 5.83 3.32
CA PHE A 43 -8.98 6.19 4.47
C PHE A 43 -8.27 7.52 4.24
N VAL A 44 -7.77 7.76 3.04
CA VAL A 44 -7.16 9.05 2.66
C VAL A 44 -8.18 10.18 2.78
N SER A 45 -9.42 9.93 2.37
CA SER A 45 -10.51 10.92 2.47
C SER A 45 -10.91 11.21 3.92
N LEU A 46 -10.83 10.21 4.79
CA LEU A 46 -11.18 10.35 6.21
C LEU A 46 -10.04 10.93 7.05
N TYR A 47 -8.81 10.90 6.55
CA TYR A 47 -7.64 11.33 7.29
C TYR A 47 -7.75 12.75 7.86
N PRO A 48 -8.20 13.77 7.09
CA PRO A 48 -8.32 15.13 7.62
C PRO A 48 -9.24 15.27 8.83
N TYR A 49 -10.15 14.33 9.01
CA TYR A 49 -11.14 14.35 10.11
C TYR A 49 -10.65 13.61 11.36
N ASN A 50 -9.45 13.07 11.33
CA ASN A 50 -8.81 12.43 12.49
C ASN A 50 -9.59 11.24 13.09
N TYR A 51 -10.18 10.42 12.23
CA TYR A 51 -10.93 9.23 12.68
C TYR A 51 -10.05 8.07 13.14
N GLY A 52 -8.77 8.08 12.81
CA GLY A 52 -7.87 7.03 13.23
C GLY A 52 -6.62 6.93 12.36
N ALA A 53 -5.81 5.93 12.64
CA ALA A 53 -4.60 5.62 11.90
C ALA A 53 -4.86 4.56 10.84
N PHE A 54 -4.15 4.63 9.73
CA PHE A 54 -4.20 3.61 8.68
C PHE A 54 -2.81 3.37 8.09
N PHE A 55 -2.67 2.24 7.42
CA PHE A 55 -1.44 1.86 6.75
C PHE A 55 -1.56 2.13 5.26
N CYS A 56 -0.52 2.72 4.70
CA CYS A 56 -0.42 2.90 3.26
C CYS A 56 0.92 2.40 2.74
N THR A 57 0.98 2.11 1.45
CA THR A 57 2.26 1.79 0.81
C THR A 57 3.09 3.06 0.65
N GLN A 58 4.41 2.89 0.60
CA GLN A 58 5.33 4.02 0.38
C GLN A 58 5.01 4.78 -0.91
N MET A 59 4.51 4.11 -1.93
CA MET A 59 4.11 4.74 -3.19
C MET A 59 2.96 5.76 -3.03
N ARG A 60 2.09 5.56 -2.04
CA ARG A 60 0.94 6.45 -1.78
C ARG A 60 1.30 7.66 -0.92
N LEU A 61 2.42 7.59 -0.24
CA LEU A 61 2.83 8.62 0.72
C LEU A 61 2.94 10.03 0.09
N PRO A 62 3.55 10.22 -1.09
CA PRO A 62 3.62 11.55 -1.70
C PRO A 62 2.23 12.15 -1.97
N THR A 63 1.29 11.35 -2.46
CA THR A 63 -0.09 11.79 -2.71
C THR A 63 -0.80 12.17 -1.42
N LEU A 64 -0.62 11.36 -0.37
CA LEU A 64 -1.21 11.64 0.95
C LEU A 64 -0.66 12.95 1.54
N LEU A 65 0.65 13.15 1.49
CA LEU A 65 1.30 14.35 2.02
C LEU A 65 0.95 15.60 1.21
N ALA A 66 0.78 15.48 -0.11
CA ALA A 66 0.34 16.60 -0.95
C ALA A 66 -1.08 17.04 -0.59
N ALA A 67 -1.98 16.09 -0.32
CA ALA A 67 -3.35 16.38 0.10
C ALA A 67 -3.44 16.84 1.56
N ASN A 68 -2.52 16.40 2.42
CA ASN A 68 -2.51 16.67 3.85
C ASN A 68 -1.10 17.01 4.32
N PRO A 69 -0.63 18.26 4.14
CA PRO A 69 0.76 18.64 4.48
C PRO A 69 1.14 18.43 5.94
N ASN A 70 0.16 18.41 6.84
CA ASN A 70 0.35 18.20 8.27
C ASN A 70 0.20 16.73 8.70
N ALA A 71 0.15 15.81 7.75
CA ALA A 71 0.03 14.39 8.06
C ALA A 71 1.29 13.88 8.78
N ASN A 72 1.08 13.16 9.87
CA ASN A 72 2.14 12.43 10.54
C ASN A 72 2.25 11.03 9.92
N ALA A 73 3.36 10.78 9.24
CA ALA A 73 3.63 9.48 8.64
C ALA A 73 4.94 8.90 9.19
N PHE A 74 4.89 7.64 9.60
CA PHE A 74 6.04 6.93 10.15
C PHE A 74 6.31 5.67 9.33
N PRO A 75 7.58 5.41 8.96
CA PRO A 75 7.92 4.15 8.33
C PRO A 75 7.71 3.01 9.33
N VAL A 76 7.06 1.96 8.88
CA VAL A 76 6.88 0.73 9.66
C VAL A 76 7.78 -0.33 9.06
N ALA A 77 8.76 -0.78 9.86
CA ALA A 77 9.61 -1.88 9.47
C ALA A 77 8.86 -3.21 9.67
N LEU A 78 8.47 -3.81 8.57
CA LEU A 78 7.91 -5.16 8.57
C LEU A 78 9.03 -6.19 8.37
N LYS A 79 8.85 -7.39 8.90
CA LYS A 79 9.77 -8.50 8.60
C LYS A 79 9.87 -8.66 7.08
N LYS A 80 11.09 -8.80 6.58
CA LYS A 80 11.39 -8.86 5.13
C LYS A 80 10.56 -9.90 4.38
N SER A 81 10.19 -11.00 5.04
CA SER A 81 9.33 -12.05 4.49
C SER A 81 7.87 -11.62 4.26
N LEU A 82 7.43 -10.53 4.90
CA LEU A 82 6.06 -10.04 4.80
C LEU A 82 5.89 -8.93 3.75
N ILE A 83 7.02 -8.34 3.30
CA ILE A 83 7.01 -7.24 2.34
C ILE A 83 7.29 -7.80 0.95
N ASN A 84 6.27 -8.25 0.26
CA ASN A 84 6.41 -8.71 -1.11
C ASN A 84 5.36 -8.06 -2.03
N HIS A 85 5.33 -6.73 -2.04
CA HIS A 85 4.53 -5.99 -3.01
C HIS A 85 5.33 -5.79 -4.28
N ARG A 86 5.03 -6.60 -5.31
CA ARG A 86 5.52 -6.40 -6.67
C ARG A 86 4.43 -5.73 -7.49
N LEU A 87 4.78 -4.64 -8.14
CA LEU A 87 4.03 -4.14 -9.27
C LEU A 87 4.49 -4.91 -10.50
N VAL A 88 3.55 -5.56 -11.18
CA VAL A 88 3.83 -6.26 -12.43
C VAL A 88 2.93 -5.71 -13.53
N LEU A 89 3.52 -5.48 -14.69
CA LEU A 89 2.79 -5.23 -15.91
C LEU A 89 2.67 -6.56 -16.65
N ALA A 90 1.47 -7.09 -16.75
CA ALA A 90 1.20 -8.36 -17.40
C ALA A 90 0.41 -8.14 -18.69
N TYR A 91 0.84 -8.78 -19.76
CA TYR A 91 0.14 -8.77 -21.04
C TYR A 91 0.23 -10.15 -21.71
N HIS A 92 -0.72 -10.44 -22.58
CA HIS A 92 -0.77 -11.74 -23.26
C HIS A 92 0.31 -11.83 -24.33
N LYS A 93 1.21 -12.79 -24.23
CA LYS A 93 2.40 -12.93 -25.08
C LYS A 93 2.07 -13.01 -26.56
N GLU A 94 0.98 -13.71 -26.90
CA GLU A 94 0.60 -13.98 -28.29
C GLU A 94 -0.40 -12.97 -28.85
N ARG A 95 -0.83 -12.02 -28.04
CA ARG A 95 -1.80 -11.02 -28.47
C ARG A 95 -1.08 -9.85 -29.13
N PHE A 96 -1.62 -9.43 -30.29
CA PHE A 96 -1.14 -8.20 -30.92
C PHE A 96 -1.27 -7.02 -29.97
N LEU A 97 -0.18 -6.28 -29.79
CA LEU A 97 -0.16 -5.05 -29.02
C LEU A 97 -0.07 -3.88 -30.01
N PRO A 98 -1.03 -2.96 -29.97
CA PRO A 98 -0.94 -1.74 -30.78
C PRO A 98 0.19 -0.83 -30.28
N ASP A 99 0.62 0.10 -31.12
CA ASP A 99 1.77 0.97 -30.83
C ASP A 99 1.65 1.72 -29.50
N TYR A 100 0.45 2.23 -29.19
CA TYR A 100 0.20 2.92 -27.91
C TYR A 100 0.42 1.99 -26.69
N ALA A 101 0.17 0.69 -26.84
CA ALA A 101 0.42 -0.25 -25.75
C ALA A 101 1.92 -0.50 -25.57
N HIS A 102 2.69 -0.56 -26.66
CA HIS A 102 4.14 -0.62 -26.61
C HIS A 102 4.72 0.65 -25.96
N ASP A 103 4.24 1.82 -26.34
CA ASP A 103 4.64 3.09 -25.74
C ASP A 103 4.35 3.13 -24.25
N PHE A 104 3.18 2.67 -23.84
CA PHE A 104 2.82 2.57 -22.43
C PHE A 104 3.76 1.65 -21.66
N ILE A 105 4.13 0.50 -22.21
CA ILE A 105 5.10 -0.43 -21.59
C ILE A 105 6.45 0.25 -21.41
N GLU A 106 6.96 0.94 -22.45
CA GLU A 106 8.25 1.62 -22.38
C GLU A 106 8.24 2.75 -21.34
N ILE A 107 7.19 3.58 -21.33
CA ILE A 107 7.02 4.64 -20.32
C ILE A 107 6.98 4.03 -18.91
N THR A 108 6.26 2.93 -18.73
CA THR A 108 6.17 2.25 -17.44
C THR A 108 7.54 1.73 -16.99
N LYS A 109 8.32 1.15 -17.90
CA LYS A 109 9.69 0.71 -17.60
C LYS A 109 10.58 1.88 -17.20
N ASP A 110 10.47 3.01 -17.88
CA ASP A 110 11.27 4.19 -17.59
C ASP A 110 10.94 4.76 -16.20
N VAL A 111 9.65 4.86 -15.88
CA VAL A 111 9.18 5.40 -14.59
C VAL A 111 9.54 4.48 -13.42
N PHE A 112 9.42 3.17 -13.59
CA PHE A 112 9.62 2.18 -12.52
C PHE A 112 10.91 1.37 -12.67
N GLY A 113 11.73 1.64 -13.67
CA GLY A 113 12.90 0.84 -14.00
C GLY A 113 13.93 0.75 -12.87
N GLU A 114 14.15 1.80 -12.11
CA GLU A 114 15.03 1.79 -10.94
C GLU A 114 14.49 0.89 -9.84
N ILE A 115 13.18 0.90 -9.61
CA ILE A 115 12.52 0.04 -8.62
C ILE A 115 12.65 -1.43 -9.05
N ALA A 116 12.52 -1.73 -10.33
CA ALA A 116 12.71 -3.07 -10.88
C ALA A 116 14.16 -3.57 -10.76
N LYS A 117 15.15 -2.70 -10.91
CA LYS A 117 16.59 -3.03 -10.79
C LYS A 117 17.03 -3.34 -9.37
N VAL A 118 16.34 -2.82 -8.37
CA VAL A 118 16.65 -3.05 -6.95
C VAL A 118 16.23 -4.45 -6.48
N ARG A 119 15.61 -5.25 -7.37
CA ARG A 119 15.11 -6.56 -7.01
C ARG A 119 15.57 -7.66 -7.93
N PRO A 120 16.74 -8.22 -7.69
CA PRO A 120 16.98 -9.57 -8.14
C PRO A 120 16.02 -10.48 -7.36
N ASN A 121 15.23 -11.22 -8.02
CA ASN A 121 14.42 -12.32 -7.48
C ASN A 121 14.42 -12.54 -5.95
#